data_af5a28c6e53d5d0a6d8a647a23a5080e
#
_entry.id   af5a28c6e53d5d0a6d8a647a23a5080e
#
_cell.length_a   1.000
_cell.length_b   1.000
_cell.length_c   1.000
_cell.angle_alpha   90.00
_cell.angle_beta   90.00
_cell.angle_gamma   90.00
#
_symmetry.space_group_name_H-M   'P 1'
#
loop_
_entity.id
_entity.type
_entity.pdbx_description
1 polymer ?
#
loop_
_entity_poly.entity_id
_entity_poly.type
_entity_poly.pdbx_seq_one_letter_code
_entity_poly.pdbx_strand_id
1 'polypeptide(L)'
;MYCLRFALSLQKKLATQNYLGLPIQFRSAYLFCRTHIPYYNIMNVFTRIIADTLSLSERSVENTLELLDENCTVPFISRYRKERTGNLDEVQVSDIALMREKLQDVAKRKETIISTIEDQGKMTEQLRQRIENCWVMSELEDIYLPYKPKRRTKADIARQQGLEPLAQTILLQRDSNPLRTAEKFVKEDVKSVEDAIQGAKFIIAEAVNENEDVRKAIRNVFKREAMISSKVVKTKAEEDEAQKYSDYFDFSEPLRRCSSHRLLAMRRGEKEGFLRISISADEEVCKEKIHRQYVLGRSECSKLVGEAADDAFKRLLKPSIETEFALSSKQNADDEAIEVFAENLRQLLLAAPLGQKRVMGVDPGFRTGCKVVCLDAQGTLLHFEAIYPHAPKNDHQGAARQVLSMVKKYDIEAIAVGNGTASRETSTFLKEIGLNSNIDVFVVSEDGASVYSASEAAREEFPNEDVTVRGAVSIGRRLMDPLAELVKIDPKSIGVGQYQHDVDQNELKKSLDMVVESCVNTVGVNLNTASRHLLMYVSGLNATTAKNIVEYREKNGAFKSRAELKKV
;
A
#
# COMPACT_ATOMS: atom_id res chain seq x y z
N MET A 1 6.83 20.90 30.21
CA MET A 1 8.25 21.31 30.20
C MET A 1 8.96 21.17 31.56
N TYR A 2 8.42 21.61 32.68
CA TYR A 2 9.05 21.46 34.02
C TYR A 2 9.22 19.99 34.45
N CYS A 3 8.20 19.16 34.27
CA CYS A 3 8.28 17.72 34.59
C CYS A 3 9.32 16.98 33.77
N LEU A 4 9.52 17.32 32.49
CA LEU A 4 10.50 16.68 31.60
C LEU A 4 11.95 17.06 31.97
N ARG A 5 12.22 18.31 32.30
CA ARG A 5 13.55 18.74 32.81
C ARG A 5 13.88 18.08 34.13
N PHE A 6 12.88 17.86 34.99
CA PHE A 6 13.04 17.11 36.23
C PHE A 6 13.29 15.63 35.94
N ALA A 7 12.58 15.02 35.00
CA ALA A 7 12.77 13.63 34.58
C ALA A 7 14.15 13.37 33.96
N LEU A 8 14.66 14.25 33.08
CA LEU A 8 16.01 14.20 32.52
C LEU A 8 17.12 14.36 33.58
N SER A 9 16.90 15.21 34.57
CA SER A 9 17.79 15.36 35.71
C SER A 9 17.80 14.12 36.61
N LEU A 10 16.65 13.48 36.78
CA LEU A 10 16.51 12.23 37.53
C LEU A 10 17.18 11.04 36.80
N GLN A 11 17.06 10.96 35.47
CA GLN A 11 17.68 9.89 34.66
C GLN A 11 19.20 9.87 34.81
N LYS A 12 19.86 11.05 34.80
CA LYS A 12 21.32 11.14 35.03
C LYS A 12 21.73 10.66 36.42
N LYS A 13 20.84 10.80 37.43
CA LYS A 13 21.08 10.33 38.80
C LYS A 13 20.72 8.86 39.01
N LEU A 14 19.79 8.31 38.21
CA LEU A 14 19.25 6.94 38.37
C LEU A 14 19.88 5.92 37.42
N ALA A 15 20.69 6.35 36.46
CA ALA A 15 21.33 5.48 35.48
C ALA A 15 22.24 4.37 36.09
N THR A 16 22.58 4.50 37.35
CA THR A 16 23.47 3.56 38.08
C THR A 16 22.72 2.71 39.13
N GLN A 17 21.41 2.85 39.30
CA GLN A 17 20.65 2.14 40.35
C GLN A 17 19.62 1.16 39.75
N ASN A 18 19.57 -0.06 40.33
CA ASN A 18 18.55 -1.06 39.98
C ASN A 18 17.16 -0.66 40.51
N TYR A 19 16.10 -0.96 39.73
CA TYR A 19 14.71 -0.71 40.07
C TYR A 19 14.30 -1.14 41.48
N LEU A 20 14.80 -2.28 41.97
CA LEU A 20 14.52 -2.84 43.28
C LEU A 20 15.16 -2.04 44.43
N GLY A 21 16.21 -1.28 44.18
CA GLY A 21 16.89 -0.43 45.18
C GLY A 21 16.25 0.95 45.37
N LEU A 22 15.27 1.33 44.54
CA LEU A 22 14.62 2.63 44.64
C LEU A 22 13.49 2.63 45.69
N PRO A 23 13.35 3.74 46.48
CA PRO A 23 12.18 3.96 47.33
C PRO A 23 10.88 3.87 46.52
N ILE A 24 9.82 3.30 47.12
CA ILE A 24 8.54 3.01 46.45
C ILE A 24 7.98 4.23 45.71
N GLN A 25 8.11 5.41 46.30
CA GLN A 25 7.67 6.69 45.75
C GLN A 25 8.38 7.13 44.45
N PHE A 26 9.54 6.56 44.12
CA PHE A 26 10.28 6.88 42.89
C PHE A 26 10.20 5.78 41.82
N ARG A 27 9.59 4.63 42.13
CA ARG A 27 9.49 3.51 41.18
C ARG A 27 8.57 3.84 40.01
N SER A 28 7.48 4.56 40.24
CA SER A 28 6.59 5.03 39.17
C SER A 28 7.25 6.07 38.28
N ALA A 29 8.03 6.99 38.86
CA ALA A 29 8.82 7.96 38.12
C ALA A 29 9.97 7.28 37.31
N TYR A 30 10.60 6.24 37.85
CA TYR A 30 11.61 5.46 37.14
C TYR A 30 11.02 4.70 35.94
N LEU A 31 9.87 4.04 36.11
CA LEU A 31 9.13 3.38 35.04
C LEU A 31 8.70 4.40 33.97
N PHE A 32 8.17 5.55 34.38
CA PHE A 32 7.80 6.63 33.47
C PHE A 32 9.01 7.14 32.69
N CYS A 33 10.14 7.40 33.33
CA CYS A 33 11.38 7.82 32.66
C CYS A 33 11.89 6.76 31.67
N ARG A 34 11.81 5.47 32.03
CA ARG A 34 12.30 4.37 31.18
C ARG A 34 11.45 4.14 29.93
N THR A 35 10.16 4.44 29.98
CA THR A 35 9.24 4.23 28.85
C THR A 35 9.01 5.49 28.02
N HIS A 36 8.96 6.66 28.64
CA HIS A 36 8.56 7.91 27.97
C HIS A 36 9.74 8.74 27.43
N ILE A 37 10.93 8.66 28.05
CA ILE A 37 12.09 9.42 27.56
C ILE A 37 12.63 8.86 26.23
N PRO A 38 12.78 7.53 26.03
CA PRO A 38 13.12 6.97 24.72
C PRO A 38 12.07 7.35 23.65
N TYR A 39 10.79 7.27 23.99
CA TYR A 39 9.70 7.64 23.10
C TYR A 39 9.77 9.13 22.67
N TYR A 40 9.99 10.03 23.60
CA TYR A 40 10.12 11.47 23.32
C TYR A 40 11.35 11.79 22.44
N ASN A 41 12.47 11.12 22.66
CA ASN A 41 13.65 11.26 21.82
C ASN A 41 13.39 10.77 20.38
N ILE A 42 12.68 9.65 20.22
CA ILE A 42 12.30 9.13 18.91
C ILE A 42 11.34 10.09 18.20
N MET A 43 10.35 10.62 18.90
CA MET A 43 9.41 11.59 18.34
C MET A 43 10.10 12.88 17.86
N ASN A 44 11.09 13.40 18.59
CA ASN A 44 11.89 14.54 18.14
C ASN A 44 12.67 14.23 16.85
N VAL A 45 13.19 13.01 16.70
CA VAL A 45 13.87 12.59 15.48
C VAL A 45 12.90 12.49 14.32
N PHE A 46 11.71 11.89 14.54
CA PHE A 46 10.66 11.82 13.53
C PHE A 46 10.24 13.21 13.07
N THR A 47 9.97 14.12 14.02
CA THR A 47 9.60 15.51 13.73
C THR A 47 10.59 16.17 12.79
N ARG A 48 11.90 16.06 13.11
CA ARG A 48 12.95 16.66 12.27
C ARG A 48 13.01 16.04 10.87
N ILE A 49 13.05 14.70 10.78
CA ILE A 49 13.14 14.00 9.49
C ILE A 49 11.93 14.34 8.60
N ILE A 50 10.72 14.33 9.17
CA ILE A 50 9.50 14.65 8.45
C ILE A 50 9.49 16.12 8.02
N ALA A 51 9.83 17.04 8.94
CA ALA A 51 9.89 18.46 8.65
C ALA A 51 10.87 18.79 7.52
N ASP A 52 12.09 18.23 7.57
CA ASP A 52 13.12 18.40 6.53
C ASP A 52 12.66 17.81 5.19
N THR A 53 12.05 16.61 5.20
CA THR A 53 11.64 15.92 3.96
C THR A 53 10.46 16.61 3.28
N LEU A 54 9.46 17.04 4.04
CA LEU A 54 8.25 17.68 3.52
C LEU A 54 8.35 19.21 3.44
N SER A 55 9.49 19.78 3.86
CA SER A 55 9.70 21.24 3.93
C SER A 55 8.63 21.95 4.76
N LEU A 56 8.27 21.35 5.90
CA LEU A 56 7.29 21.87 6.85
C LEU A 56 7.96 22.38 8.12
N SER A 57 7.23 23.21 8.92
CA SER A 57 7.76 23.62 10.21
C SER A 57 7.78 22.46 11.21
N GLU A 58 8.85 22.31 11.99
CA GLU A 58 8.94 21.27 13.05
C GLU A 58 7.75 21.33 14.01
N ARG A 59 7.30 22.55 14.38
CA ARG A 59 6.15 22.74 15.26
C ARG A 59 4.84 22.21 14.69
N SER A 60 4.60 22.42 13.37
CA SER A 60 3.40 21.89 12.72
C SER A 60 3.42 20.37 12.65
N VAL A 61 4.59 19.78 12.36
CA VAL A 61 4.78 18.33 12.34
C VAL A 61 4.61 17.75 13.75
N GLU A 62 5.25 18.32 14.77
CA GLU A 62 5.13 17.87 16.16
C GLU A 62 3.67 17.84 16.62
N ASN A 63 2.94 18.94 16.44
CA ASN A 63 1.52 19.02 16.80
C ASN A 63 0.66 18.01 16.03
N THR A 64 1.00 17.73 14.77
CA THR A 64 0.28 16.73 13.97
C THR A 64 0.56 15.32 14.48
N LEU A 65 1.80 15.00 14.82
CA LEU A 65 2.19 13.71 15.38
C LEU A 65 1.50 13.46 16.74
N GLU A 66 1.42 14.49 17.60
CA GLU A 66 0.67 14.41 18.86
C GLU A 66 -0.81 14.08 18.63
N LEU A 67 -1.45 14.74 17.66
CA LEU A 67 -2.85 14.49 17.33
C LEU A 67 -3.07 13.08 16.78
N LEU A 68 -2.14 12.58 15.95
CA LEU A 68 -2.17 11.20 15.45
C LEU A 68 -1.99 10.18 16.59
N ASP A 69 -1.18 10.50 17.61
CA ASP A 69 -1.02 9.66 18.80
C ASP A 69 -2.26 9.67 19.72
N GLU A 70 -3.03 10.77 19.68
CA GLU A 70 -4.37 10.86 20.29
C GLU A 70 -5.44 10.06 19.50
N ASN A 71 -5.05 9.30 18.45
CA ASN A 71 -5.92 8.58 17.53
C ASN A 71 -6.89 9.47 16.74
N CYS A 72 -6.51 10.74 16.50
CA CYS A 72 -7.25 11.60 15.59
C CYS A 72 -7.00 11.14 14.13
N THR A 73 -8.06 11.09 13.32
CA THR A 73 -7.96 10.74 11.89
C THR A 73 -7.46 11.94 11.08
N VAL A 74 -6.86 11.67 9.90
CA VAL A 74 -6.36 12.71 9.00
C VAL A 74 -7.44 13.73 8.63
N PRO A 75 -8.67 13.34 8.22
CA PRO A 75 -9.74 14.31 7.95
C PRO A 75 -10.17 15.12 9.19
N PHE A 76 -10.14 14.53 10.39
CA PHE A 76 -10.43 15.27 11.62
C PHE A 76 -9.37 16.32 11.91
N ILE A 77 -8.10 15.99 11.79
CA ILE A 77 -6.98 16.91 12.03
C ILE A 77 -7.04 18.07 11.05
N SER A 78 -7.08 17.79 9.75
CA SER A 78 -7.06 18.80 8.69
C SER A 78 -8.28 19.73 8.72
N ARG A 79 -9.39 19.31 9.30
CA ARG A 79 -10.62 20.10 9.35
C ARG A 79 -10.85 20.81 10.68
N TYR A 80 -10.63 20.12 11.80
CA TYR A 80 -11.03 20.61 13.11
C TYR A 80 -9.86 20.99 14.03
N ARG A 81 -8.61 20.82 13.56
CA ARG A 81 -7.39 21.14 14.32
C ARG A 81 -6.39 22.00 13.53
N LYS A 82 -6.86 22.69 12.49
CA LYS A 82 -6.03 23.57 11.64
C LYS A 82 -5.18 24.57 12.42
N GLU A 83 -5.76 25.20 13.41
CA GLU A 83 -5.03 26.17 14.26
C GLU A 83 -3.87 25.52 15.00
N ARG A 84 -4.03 24.28 15.46
CA ARG A 84 -2.98 23.52 16.16
C ARG A 84 -1.87 23.08 15.22
N THR A 85 -2.21 22.70 13.99
CA THR A 85 -1.26 22.21 12.99
C THR A 85 -0.61 23.31 12.14
N GLY A 86 -0.95 24.58 12.35
CA GLY A 86 -0.44 25.67 11.52
C GLY A 86 -1.07 25.74 10.13
N ASN A 87 -2.35 25.38 10.02
CA ASN A 87 -3.16 25.36 8.80
C ASN A 87 -2.73 24.33 7.75
N LEU A 88 -2.13 23.21 8.16
CA LEU A 88 -1.83 22.11 7.23
C LEU A 88 -3.12 21.62 6.58
N ASP A 89 -3.03 21.33 5.29
CA ASP A 89 -4.11 20.72 4.52
C ASP A 89 -4.16 19.19 4.71
N GLU A 90 -5.14 18.56 4.09
CA GLU A 90 -5.37 17.12 4.22
C GLU A 90 -4.21 16.30 3.62
N VAL A 91 -3.62 16.76 2.51
CA VAL A 91 -2.49 16.10 1.84
C VAL A 91 -1.26 16.13 2.75
N GLN A 92 -0.91 17.30 3.27
CA GLN A 92 0.22 17.47 4.16
C GLN A 92 0.09 16.64 5.44
N VAL A 93 -1.11 16.57 6.05
CA VAL A 93 -1.37 15.74 7.23
C VAL A 93 -1.28 14.25 6.88
N SER A 94 -1.75 13.85 5.70
CA SER A 94 -1.64 12.47 5.20
C SER A 94 -0.18 12.07 4.97
N ASP A 95 0.62 12.94 4.35
CA ASP A 95 2.05 12.72 4.12
C ASP A 95 2.82 12.54 5.44
N ILE A 96 2.51 13.37 6.45
CA ILE A 96 3.08 13.22 7.81
C ILE A 96 2.72 11.86 8.39
N ALA A 97 1.45 11.45 8.29
CA ALA A 97 0.99 10.16 8.82
C ALA A 97 1.70 8.98 8.13
N LEU A 98 1.82 9.01 6.80
CA LEU A 98 2.51 7.98 6.02
C LEU A 98 4.01 7.92 6.36
N MET A 99 4.68 9.07 6.47
CA MET A 99 6.09 9.09 6.86
C MET A 99 6.30 8.59 8.28
N ARG A 100 5.40 8.93 9.22
CA ARG A 100 5.42 8.39 10.59
C ARG A 100 5.38 6.86 10.57
N GLU A 101 4.47 6.23 9.82
CA GLU A 101 4.39 4.77 9.70
C GLU A 101 5.71 4.19 9.17
N LYS A 102 6.27 4.74 8.09
CA LYS A 102 7.56 4.31 7.53
C LYS A 102 8.71 4.41 8.55
N LEU A 103 8.78 5.49 9.31
CA LEU A 103 9.79 5.68 10.35
C LEU A 103 9.59 4.75 11.55
N GLN A 104 8.35 4.46 11.91
CA GLN A 104 8.03 3.47 12.96
C GLN A 104 8.48 2.07 12.55
N ASP A 105 8.33 1.68 11.29
CA ASP A 105 8.79 0.39 10.79
C ASP A 105 10.33 0.31 10.80
N VAL A 106 11.04 1.39 10.44
CA VAL A 106 12.49 1.47 10.58
C VAL A 106 12.90 1.36 12.06
N ALA A 107 12.19 2.03 12.97
CA ALA A 107 12.49 1.97 14.41
C ALA A 107 12.32 0.54 14.97
N LYS A 108 11.20 -0.14 14.65
CA LYS A 108 10.99 -1.56 15.02
C LYS A 108 12.07 -2.46 14.45
N ARG A 109 12.48 -2.20 13.20
CA ARG A 109 13.54 -2.97 12.57
C ARG A 109 14.89 -2.79 13.27
N LYS A 110 15.24 -1.55 13.67
CA LYS A 110 16.43 -1.26 14.47
C LYS A 110 16.44 -2.04 15.77
N GLU A 111 15.34 -2.07 16.51
CA GLU A 111 15.22 -2.83 17.76
C GLU A 111 15.54 -4.32 17.54
N THR A 112 14.96 -4.92 16.49
CA THR A 112 15.20 -6.32 16.13
C THR A 112 16.67 -6.56 15.79
N ILE A 113 17.29 -5.66 15.02
CA ILE A 113 18.69 -5.75 14.61
C ILE A 113 19.62 -5.64 15.81
N ILE A 114 19.39 -4.64 16.66
CA ILE A 114 20.19 -4.43 17.88
C ILE A 114 20.13 -5.66 18.78
N SER A 115 18.93 -6.16 19.08
CA SER A 115 18.76 -7.37 19.90
C SER A 115 19.50 -8.57 19.29
N THR A 116 19.36 -8.79 17.98
CA THR A 116 20.01 -9.93 17.32
C THR A 116 21.54 -9.85 17.39
N ILE A 117 22.13 -8.65 17.25
CA ILE A 117 23.58 -8.47 17.30
C ILE A 117 24.09 -8.56 18.75
N GLU A 118 23.32 -8.07 19.72
CA GLU A 118 23.62 -8.22 21.15
C GLU A 118 23.63 -9.68 21.58
N ASP A 119 22.63 -10.46 21.17
CA ASP A 119 22.54 -11.90 21.45
C ASP A 119 23.75 -12.68 20.89
N GLN A 120 24.35 -12.18 19.80
CA GLN A 120 25.61 -12.73 19.25
C GLN A 120 26.87 -12.25 19.98
N GLY A 121 26.75 -11.32 20.91
CA GLY A 121 27.90 -10.72 21.61
C GLY A 121 28.82 -9.86 20.72
N LYS A 122 28.30 -9.41 19.55
CA LYS A 122 29.08 -8.65 18.55
C LYS A 122 28.75 -7.15 18.54
N MET A 123 27.88 -6.67 19.43
CA MET A 123 27.53 -5.26 19.51
C MET A 123 28.69 -4.43 20.06
N THR A 124 29.03 -3.38 19.33
CA THR A 124 30.00 -2.34 19.79
C THR A 124 29.28 -1.01 19.90
N GLU A 125 29.80 -0.09 20.69
CA GLU A 125 29.22 1.24 20.86
C GLU A 125 29.14 2.02 19.51
N GLN A 126 30.17 1.91 18.68
CA GLN A 126 30.22 2.52 17.36
C GLN A 126 29.14 1.94 16.43
N LEU A 127 28.97 0.61 16.44
CA LEU A 127 27.95 -0.06 15.63
C LEU A 127 26.54 0.33 16.09
N ARG A 128 26.32 0.40 17.41
CA ARG A 128 25.05 0.85 17.97
C ARG A 128 24.70 2.26 17.50
N GLN A 129 25.62 3.21 17.61
CA GLN A 129 25.41 4.59 17.16
C GLN A 129 25.14 4.67 15.64
N ARG A 130 25.81 3.85 14.84
CA ARG A 130 25.54 3.79 13.39
C ARG A 130 24.12 3.30 13.11
N ILE A 131 23.65 2.26 13.78
CA ILE A 131 22.31 1.72 13.64
C ILE A 131 21.27 2.77 14.11
N GLU A 132 21.49 3.38 15.25
CA GLU A 132 20.58 4.38 15.82
C GLU A 132 20.43 5.62 14.93
N ASN A 133 21.49 6.05 14.26
CA ASN A 133 21.47 7.21 13.36
C ASN A 133 21.00 6.90 11.93
N CYS A 134 20.90 5.64 11.53
CA CYS A 134 20.46 5.25 10.20
C CYS A 134 18.92 5.19 10.11
N TRP A 135 18.29 6.00 9.26
CA TRP A 135 16.85 6.03 9.05
C TRP A 135 16.42 5.62 7.63
N VAL A 136 17.35 5.04 6.88
CA VAL A 136 17.08 4.49 5.55
C VAL A 136 17.13 2.96 5.64
N MET A 137 16.00 2.30 5.35
CA MET A 137 15.84 0.85 5.50
C MET A 137 16.91 0.05 4.74
N SER A 138 17.23 0.44 3.50
CA SER A 138 18.25 -0.27 2.69
C SER A 138 19.65 -0.15 3.26
N GLU A 139 20.02 1.01 3.81
CA GLU A 139 21.31 1.22 4.46
C GLU A 139 21.39 0.46 5.81
N LEU A 140 20.25 0.42 6.54
CA LEU A 140 20.13 -0.33 7.79
C LEU A 140 20.31 -1.84 7.56
N GLU A 141 19.71 -2.38 6.49
CA GLU A 141 19.89 -3.78 6.11
C GLU A 141 21.33 -4.10 5.67
N ASP A 142 22.05 -3.15 5.05
CA ASP A 142 23.46 -3.33 4.71
C ASP A 142 24.35 -3.38 5.97
N ILE A 143 24.11 -2.48 6.94
CA ILE A 143 24.83 -2.51 8.23
C ILE A 143 24.58 -3.86 8.95
N TYR A 144 23.36 -4.39 8.83
CA TYR A 144 22.99 -5.66 9.47
C TYR A 144 23.50 -6.90 8.73
N LEU A 145 23.77 -6.82 7.42
CA LEU A 145 24.06 -7.98 6.56
C LEU A 145 25.20 -8.89 7.08
N PRO A 146 26.32 -8.38 7.63
CA PRO A 146 27.39 -9.22 8.21
C PRO A 146 26.96 -9.99 9.46
N TYR A 147 25.95 -9.50 10.18
CA TYR A 147 25.45 -10.07 11.45
C TYR A 147 24.18 -10.90 11.29
N LYS A 148 23.56 -10.83 10.11
CA LYS A 148 22.30 -11.55 9.82
C LYS A 148 22.53 -13.06 9.95
N PRO A 149 21.72 -13.78 10.76
CA PRO A 149 21.80 -15.23 10.82
C PRO A 149 21.63 -15.86 9.44
N LYS A 150 22.65 -16.56 8.99
CA LYS A 150 22.68 -17.21 7.67
C LYS A 150 22.64 -18.72 7.84
N ARG A 151 22.14 -19.43 6.84
CA ARG A 151 22.43 -20.86 6.70
C ARG A 151 23.91 -21.01 6.39
N ARG A 152 24.52 -22.18 6.74
CA ARG A 152 25.92 -22.50 6.50
C ARG A 152 26.33 -22.13 5.06
N THR A 153 27.17 -21.12 4.92
CA THR A 153 27.62 -20.59 3.62
C THR A 153 28.89 -21.34 3.15
N LYS A 154 29.24 -21.20 1.87
CA LYS A 154 30.53 -21.69 1.36
C LYS A 154 31.72 -21.01 2.07
N ALA A 155 31.57 -19.74 2.41
CA ALA A 155 32.58 -18.99 3.17
C ALA A 155 32.73 -19.53 4.62
N ASP A 156 31.61 -19.88 5.28
CA ASP A 156 31.64 -20.46 6.62
C ASP A 156 32.37 -21.82 6.63
N ILE A 157 32.12 -22.63 5.59
CA ILE A 157 32.85 -23.90 5.42
C ILE A 157 34.36 -23.63 5.29
N ALA A 158 34.73 -22.68 4.44
CA ALA A 158 36.12 -22.31 4.24
C ALA A 158 36.81 -21.75 5.52
N ARG A 159 36.08 -20.96 6.32
CA ARG A 159 36.55 -20.49 7.64
C ARG A 159 36.76 -21.65 8.61
N GLN A 160 35.85 -22.62 8.67
CA GLN A 160 35.97 -23.82 9.49
C GLN A 160 37.19 -24.66 9.07
N GLN A 161 37.51 -24.67 7.78
CA GLN A 161 38.72 -25.30 7.25
C GLN A 161 40.04 -24.52 7.55
N GLY A 162 39.92 -23.34 8.19
CA GLY A 162 41.07 -22.52 8.57
C GLY A 162 41.65 -21.68 7.43
N LEU A 163 40.87 -21.39 6.38
CA LEU A 163 41.33 -20.65 5.19
C LEU A 163 41.24 -19.12 5.32
N GLU A 164 40.73 -18.58 6.43
CA GLU A 164 40.64 -17.13 6.69
C GLU A 164 41.98 -16.40 6.55
N PRO A 165 43.16 -16.89 7.12
CA PRO A 165 44.43 -16.22 6.95
C PRO A 165 44.93 -16.21 5.50
N LEU A 166 44.62 -17.25 4.71
CA LEU A 166 44.92 -17.28 3.28
C LEU A 166 44.11 -16.23 2.53
N ALA A 167 42.80 -16.12 2.81
CA ALA A 167 41.93 -15.11 2.22
C ALA A 167 42.44 -13.70 2.52
N GLN A 168 42.83 -13.41 3.74
CA GLN A 168 43.43 -12.13 4.15
C GLN A 168 44.72 -11.83 3.38
N THR A 169 45.61 -12.81 3.25
CA THR A 169 46.89 -12.67 2.52
C THR A 169 46.64 -12.33 1.05
N ILE A 170 45.69 -13.05 0.40
CA ILE A 170 45.29 -12.78 -0.99
C ILE A 170 44.68 -11.39 -1.11
N LEU A 171 43.80 -10.99 -0.18
CA LEU A 171 43.11 -9.69 -0.19
C LEU A 171 44.07 -8.51 -0.04
N LEU A 172 45.18 -8.67 0.71
CA LEU A 172 46.24 -7.66 0.83
C LEU A 172 47.03 -7.46 -0.46
N GLN A 173 47.01 -8.41 -1.40
CA GLN A 173 47.61 -8.37 -2.75
C GLN A 173 49.12 -8.06 -2.75
N ARG A 174 49.83 -8.38 -1.65
CA ARG A 174 51.27 -8.17 -1.49
C ARG A 174 52.11 -9.43 -1.75
N ASP A 175 51.46 -10.60 -1.71
CA ASP A 175 52.14 -11.88 -1.94
C ASP A 175 52.41 -12.07 -3.45
N SER A 176 53.67 -12.40 -3.77
CA SER A 176 54.11 -12.64 -5.15
C SER A 176 53.74 -14.04 -5.67
N ASN A 177 53.48 -15.00 -4.77
CA ASN A 177 53.15 -16.38 -5.12
C ASN A 177 52.10 -16.97 -4.17
N PRO A 178 50.81 -16.61 -4.37
CA PRO A 178 49.72 -17.09 -3.52
C PRO A 178 49.52 -18.61 -3.60
N LEU A 179 49.88 -19.25 -4.70
CA LEU A 179 49.83 -20.71 -4.84
C LEU A 179 50.73 -21.41 -3.82
N ARG A 180 51.98 -20.95 -3.72
CA ARG A 180 52.93 -21.49 -2.74
C ARG A 180 52.47 -21.23 -1.29
N THR A 181 51.85 -20.09 -1.04
CA THR A 181 51.27 -19.79 0.26
C THR A 181 50.09 -20.72 0.56
N ALA A 182 49.25 -21.04 -0.44
CA ALA A 182 48.11 -21.93 -0.30
C ALA A 182 48.53 -23.39 0.00
N GLU A 183 49.71 -23.86 -0.45
CA GLU A 183 50.25 -25.20 -0.13
C GLU A 183 50.29 -25.47 1.38
N LYS A 184 50.51 -24.43 2.20
CA LYS A 184 50.55 -24.54 3.67
C LYS A 184 49.20 -24.82 4.32
N PHE A 185 48.11 -24.62 3.56
CA PHE A 185 46.73 -24.81 4.02
C PHE A 185 46.12 -26.13 3.53
N VAL A 186 46.88 -26.92 2.74
CA VAL A 186 46.45 -28.26 2.31
C VAL A 186 46.52 -29.20 3.52
N LYS A 187 45.38 -29.74 3.94
CA LYS A 187 45.17 -30.63 5.10
C LYS A 187 44.06 -31.63 4.76
N GLU A 188 43.71 -32.50 5.76
CA GLU A 188 42.67 -33.53 5.57
C GLU A 188 41.35 -33.01 4.96
N ASP A 189 40.91 -31.81 5.39
CA ASP A 189 39.67 -31.17 4.92
C ASP A 189 39.84 -30.34 3.64
N VAL A 190 41.10 -30.07 3.21
CA VAL A 190 41.44 -29.26 2.03
C VAL A 190 42.43 -30.05 1.19
N LYS A 191 41.92 -30.72 0.16
CA LYS A 191 42.64 -31.78 -0.54
C LYS A 191 43.67 -31.28 -1.56
N SER A 192 43.55 -30.05 -2.04
CA SER A 192 44.42 -29.47 -3.06
C SER A 192 44.66 -27.98 -2.84
N VAL A 193 45.66 -27.43 -3.51
CA VAL A 193 45.96 -25.99 -3.53
C VAL A 193 44.81 -25.21 -4.15
N GLU A 194 44.19 -25.78 -5.18
CA GLU A 194 43.04 -25.23 -5.85
C GLU A 194 41.84 -25.12 -4.89
N ASP A 195 41.59 -26.15 -4.06
CA ASP A 195 40.52 -26.13 -3.05
C ASP A 195 40.81 -25.04 -2.00
N ALA A 196 42.05 -24.88 -1.56
CA ALA A 196 42.44 -23.83 -0.62
C ALA A 196 42.19 -22.43 -1.19
N ILE A 197 42.58 -22.18 -2.43
CA ILE A 197 42.35 -20.91 -3.12
C ILE A 197 40.87 -20.68 -3.35
N GLN A 198 40.14 -21.69 -3.76
CA GLN A 198 38.70 -21.57 -3.99
C GLN A 198 37.96 -21.26 -2.69
N GLY A 199 38.35 -21.88 -1.57
CA GLY A 199 37.81 -21.55 -0.25
C GLY A 199 38.13 -20.12 0.16
N ALA A 200 39.37 -19.66 -0.04
CA ALA A 200 39.78 -18.28 0.20
C ALA A 200 38.96 -17.28 -0.66
N LYS A 201 38.72 -17.60 -1.94
CA LYS A 201 37.87 -16.79 -2.84
C LYS A 201 36.43 -16.70 -2.34
N PHE A 202 35.86 -17.76 -1.75
CA PHE A 202 34.50 -17.68 -1.17
C PHE A 202 34.43 -16.73 0.04
N ILE A 203 35.49 -16.69 0.87
CA ILE A 203 35.60 -15.76 2.00
C ILE A 203 35.69 -14.32 1.46
N ILE A 204 36.54 -14.07 0.46
CA ILE A 204 36.71 -12.76 -0.17
C ILE A 204 35.39 -12.32 -0.82
N ALA A 205 34.70 -13.22 -1.55
CA ALA A 205 33.43 -12.92 -2.20
C ALA A 205 32.33 -12.53 -1.19
N GLU A 206 32.30 -13.15 -0.02
CA GLU A 206 31.39 -12.77 1.06
C GLU A 206 31.73 -11.38 1.59
N ALA A 207 32.99 -11.07 1.85
CA ALA A 207 33.47 -9.76 2.31
C ALA A 207 33.12 -8.65 1.29
N VAL A 208 33.25 -8.91 -0.02
CA VAL A 208 32.84 -7.99 -1.08
C VAL A 208 31.33 -7.76 -1.06
N ASN A 209 30.53 -8.83 -0.88
CA ASN A 209 29.06 -8.73 -0.84
C ASN A 209 28.57 -7.96 0.39
N GLU A 210 29.28 -8.04 1.52
CA GLU A 210 28.92 -7.37 2.78
C GLU A 210 29.45 -5.93 2.86
N ASN A 211 30.21 -5.49 1.89
CA ASN A 211 30.74 -4.13 1.85
C ASN A 211 29.65 -3.13 1.44
N GLU A 212 29.32 -2.21 2.35
CA GLU A 212 28.28 -1.19 2.16
C GLU A 212 28.56 -0.27 0.98
N ASP A 213 29.82 0.14 0.77
CA ASP A 213 30.20 1.03 -0.34
C ASP A 213 30.04 0.34 -1.70
N VAL A 214 30.37 -0.94 -1.79
CA VAL A 214 30.11 -1.77 -2.97
C VAL A 214 28.61 -1.83 -3.25
N ARG A 215 27.81 -2.19 -2.26
CA ARG A 215 26.34 -2.27 -2.41
C ARG A 215 25.76 -0.94 -2.84
N LYS A 216 26.18 0.15 -2.23
CA LYS A 216 25.79 1.52 -2.60
C LYS A 216 26.19 1.87 -4.03
N ALA A 217 27.40 1.52 -4.45
CA ALA A 217 27.89 1.75 -5.80
C ALA A 217 27.02 1.00 -6.85
N ILE A 218 26.73 -0.28 -6.60
CA ILE A 218 25.89 -1.10 -7.49
C ILE A 218 24.43 -0.58 -7.53
N ARG A 219 23.84 -0.24 -6.37
CA ARG A 219 22.51 0.39 -6.34
C ARG A 219 22.45 1.67 -7.17
N ASN A 220 23.52 2.47 -7.15
CA ASN A 220 23.58 3.69 -7.96
C ASN A 220 23.63 3.39 -9.46
N VAL A 221 24.25 2.28 -9.89
CA VAL A 221 24.15 1.82 -11.29
C VAL A 221 22.72 1.40 -11.60
N PHE A 222 22.09 0.57 -10.77
CA PHE A 222 20.71 0.15 -10.96
C PHE A 222 19.73 1.32 -11.01
N LYS A 223 19.83 2.29 -10.11
CA LYS A 223 18.97 3.50 -10.12
C LYS A 223 19.01 4.25 -11.46
N ARG A 224 20.17 4.28 -12.12
CA ARG A 224 20.34 5.04 -13.36
C ARG A 224 20.07 4.24 -14.62
N GLU A 225 20.45 2.97 -14.63
CA GLU A 225 20.62 2.19 -15.85
C GLU A 225 19.87 0.86 -15.86
N ALA A 226 19.19 0.49 -14.74
CA ALA A 226 18.45 -0.77 -14.73
C ALA A 226 17.38 -0.82 -15.80
N MET A 227 17.32 -1.96 -16.49
CA MET A 227 16.32 -2.30 -17.48
C MET A 227 15.34 -3.30 -16.89
N ILE A 228 14.05 -3.08 -17.11
CA ILE A 228 13.03 -4.09 -16.91
C ILE A 228 12.80 -4.80 -18.23
N SER A 229 12.80 -6.13 -18.23
CA SER A 229 12.55 -6.94 -19.42
C SER A 229 11.50 -7.99 -19.11
N SER A 230 10.61 -8.21 -20.06
CA SER A 230 9.57 -9.24 -19.99
C SER A 230 9.68 -10.16 -21.19
N LYS A 231 9.55 -11.46 -20.95
CA LYS A 231 9.53 -12.49 -22.00
C LYS A 231 8.40 -13.47 -21.75
N VAL A 232 7.75 -13.91 -22.83
CA VAL A 232 6.71 -14.93 -22.74
C VAL A 232 7.30 -16.30 -22.34
N VAL A 233 6.56 -17.04 -21.54
CA VAL A 233 6.84 -18.45 -21.27
C VAL A 233 6.50 -19.24 -22.53
N LYS A 234 7.52 -19.70 -23.26
CA LYS A 234 7.40 -20.30 -24.59
C LYS A 234 6.32 -21.39 -24.71
N THR A 235 6.13 -22.19 -23.66
CA THR A 235 5.13 -23.26 -23.63
C THR A 235 3.69 -22.76 -23.55
N LYS A 236 3.48 -21.50 -23.24
CA LYS A 236 2.16 -20.88 -23.05
C LYS A 236 1.88 -19.75 -24.05
N ALA A 237 2.79 -19.50 -24.97
CA ALA A 237 2.69 -18.38 -25.90
C ALA A 237 1.46 -18.43 -26.82
N GLU A 238 0.95 -19.64 -27.12
CA GLU A 238 -0.20 -19.86 -27.98
C GLU A 238 -1.54 -19.96 -27.23
N GLU A 239 -1.53 -19.89 -25.91
CA GLU A 239 -2.77 -19.90 -25.10
C GLU A 239 -3.55 -18.59 -25.29
N ASP A 240 -4.87 -18.68 -25.53
CA ASP A 240 -5.74 -17.51 -25.73
C ASP A 240 -5.64 -16.52 -24.57
N GLU A 241 -5.53 -17.03 -23.35
CA GLU A 241 -5.38 -16.22 -22.13
C GLU A 241 -4.05 -15.46 -22.08
N ALA A 242 -2.99 -15.94 -22.73
CA ALA A 242 -1.72 -15.27 -22.81
C ALA A 242 -1.75 -14.05 -23.75
N GLN A 243 -2.63 -14.07 -24.77
CA GLN A 243 -2.71 -13.02 -25.80
C GLN A 243 -2.99 -11.63 -25.25
N LYS A 244 -3.66 -11.52 -24.10
CA LYS A 244 -3.86 -10.24 -23.39
C LYS A 244 -2.54 -9.60 -22.94
N TYR A 245 -1.43 -10.35 -22.93
CA TYR A 245 -0.08 -9.89 -22.59
C TYR A 245 0.86 -9.82 -23.80
N SER A 246 0.35 -9.92 -25.03
CA SER A 246 1.16 -9.99 -26.26
C SER A 246 2.15 -8.83 -26.39
N ASP A 247 1.78 -7.62 -25.95
CA ASP A 247 2.65 -6.44 -25.96
C ASP A 247 3.90 -6.59 -25.07
N TYR A 248 3.89 -7.57 -24.15
CA TYR A 248 4.98 -7.85 -23.21
C TYR A 248 5.70 -9.17 -23.48
N PHE A 249 5.44 -9.84 -24.62
CA PHE A 249 6.08 -11.12 -24.96
C PHE A 249 7.57 -11.01 -25.20
N ASP A 250 8.03 -9.88 -25.72
CA ASP A 250 9.44 -9.50 -25.84
C ASP A 250 9.56 -7.99 -25.64
N PHE A 251 9.57 -7.57 -24.39
CA PHE A 251 9.53 -6.16 -24.02
C PHE A 251 10.73 -5.79 -23.16
N SER A 252 11.30 -4.62 -23.38
CA SER A 252 12.37 -4.08 -22.53
C SER A 252 12.37 -2.56 -22.55
N GLU A 253 12.47 -1.95 -21.38
CA GLU A 253 12.65 -0.50 -21.24
C GLU A 253 13.45 -0.13 -19.97
N PRO A 254 13.99 1.10 -19.86
CA PRO A 254 14.59 1.57 -18.62
C PRO A 254 13.59 1.55 -17.46
N LEU A 255 13.94 0.88 -16.35
CA LEU A 255 13.06 0.74 -15.18
C LEU A 255 12.50 2.08 -14.70
N ARG A 256 13.34 3.12 -14.67
CA ARG A 256 12.96 4.50 -14.27
C ARG A 256 11.91 5.17 -15.17
N ARG A 257 11.64 4.62 -16.36
CA ARG A 257 10.63 5.12 -17.32
C ARG A 257 9.41 4.21 -17.41
N CYS A 258 9.47 3.06 -16.75
CA CYS A 258 8.36 2.11 -16.76
C CYS A 258 7.22 2.68 -15.93
N SER A 259 6.09 2.95 -16.58
CA SER A 259 4.90 3.44 -15.89
C SER A 259 4.27 2.35 -15.02
N SER A 260 3.61 2.76 -13.94
CA SER A 260 3.00 1.85 -12.95
C SER A 260 2.04 0.86 -13.58
N HIS A 261 1.18 1.30 -14.50
CA HIS A 261 0.23 0.41 -15.16
C HIS A 261 0.92 -0.68 -16.02
N ARG A 262 2.04 -0.37 -16.70
CA ARG A 262 2.81 -1.37 -17.46
C ARG A 262 3.49 -2.37 -16.54
N LEU A 263 4.09 -1.87 -15.46
CA LEU A 263 4.73 -2.72 -14.47
C LEU A 263 3.71 -3.65 -13.82
N LEU A 264 2.54 -3.15 -13.44
CA LEU A 264 1.46 -3.96 -12.87
C LEU A 264 0.91 -4.99 -13.88
N ALA A 265 0.77 -4.62 -15.16
CA ALA A 265 0.37 -5.54 -16.22
C ALA A 265 1.36 -6.71 -16.37
N MET A 266 2.66 -6.39 -16.44
CA MET A 266 3.72 -7.41 -16.52
C MET A 266 3.72 -8.30 -15.27
N ARG A 267 3.63 -7.73 -14.07
CA ARG A 267 3.58 -8.49 -12.80
C ARG A 267 2.36 -9.39 -12.71
N ARG A 268 1.20 -8.96 -13.21
CA ARG A 268 0.02 -9.84 -13.34
C ARG A 268 0.31 -11.01 -14.26
N GLY A 269 0.88 -10.74 -15.44
CA GLY A 269 1.25 -11.81 -16.40
C GLY A 269 2.30 -12.78 -15.83
N GLU A 270 3.23 -12.31 -15.01
CA GLU A 270 4.18 -13.15 -14.27
C GLU A 270 3.48 -14.02 -13.22
N LYS A 271 2.58 -13.43 -12.41
CA LYS A 271 1.79 -14.13 -11.39
C LYS A 271 0.90 -15.22 -12.00
N GLU A 272 0.30 -14.95 -13.16
CA GLU A 272 -0.51 -15.91 -13.92
C GLU A 272 0.36 -16.94 -14.68
N GLY A 273 1.68 -16.74 -14.69
CA GLY A 273 2.65 -17.69 -15.25
C GLY A 273 2.80 -17.61 -16.77
N PHE A 274 2.36 -16.52 -17.41
CA PHE A 274 2.51 -16.29 -18.85
C PHE A 274 3.80 -15.54 -19.20
N LEU A 275 4.28 -14.69 -18.29
CA LEU A 275 5.47 -13.88 -18.48
C LEU A 275 6.58 -14.26 -17.50
N ARG A 276 7.83 -13.96 -17.89
CA ARG A 276 9.01 -13.93 -17.01
C ARG A 276 9.58 -12.52 -17.03
N ILE A 277 9.68 -11.91 -15.86
CA ILE A 277 10.21 -10.55 -15.69
C ILE A 277 11.60 -10.62 -15.10
N SER A 278 12.49 -9.79 -15.62
CA SER A 278 13.82 -9.56 -15.04
C SER A 278 14.10 -8.07 -14.96
N ILE A 279 14.77 -7.68 -13.87
CA ILE A 279 15.30 -6.34 -13.69
C ILE A 279 16.80 -6.49 -13.54
N SER A 280 17.56 -5.91 -14.45
CA SER A 280 19.02 -6.05 -14.47
C SER A 280 19.68 -4.76 -14.95
N ALA A 281 20.93 -4.57 -14.54
CA ALA A 281 21.80 -3.52 -15.06
C ALA A 281 22.98 -4.16 -15.81
N ASP A 282 23.76 -3.33 -16.49
CA ASP A 282 24.96 -3.79 -17.21
C ASP A 282 25.95 -4.44 -16.23
N GLU A 283 26.25 -5.73 -16.46
CA GLU A 283 27.11 -6.52 -15.59
C GLU A 283 28.56 -6.02 -15.60
N GLU A 284 29.05 -5.59 -16.78
CA GLU A 284 30.44 -5.13 -16.89
C GLU A 284 30.63 -3.82 -16.17
N VAL A 285 29.68 -2.89 -16.24
CA VAL A 285 29.70 -1.65 -15.47
C VAL A 285 29.68 -1.93 -13.97
N CYS A 286 28.85 -2.88 -13.53
CA CYS A 286 28.78 -3.28 -12.12
C CYS A 286 30.11 -3.90 -11.64
N LYS A 287 30.67 -4.84 -12.39
CA LYS A 287 31.97 -5.47 -12.06
C LYS A 287 33.10 -4.45 -12.02
N GLU A 288 33.14 -3.52 -12.99
CA GLU A 288 34.15 -2.45 -13.01
C GLU A 288 34.11 -1.62 -11.71
N LYS A 289 32.91 -1.31 -11.18
CA LYS A 289 32.79 -0.60 -9.91
C LYS A 289 33.38 -1.38 -8.74
N ILE A 290 33.17 -2.70 -8.69
CA ILE A 290 33.73 -3.57 -7.66
C ILE A 290 35.24 -3.69 -7.82
N HIS A 291 35.73 -3.93 -9.05
CA HIS A 291 37.15 -4.04 -9.34
C HIS A 291 37.92 -2.77 -8.95
N ARG A 292 37.36 -1.57 -9.20
CA ARG A 292 38.00 -0.31 -8.76
C ARG A 292 38.22 -0.20 -7.27
N GLN A 293 37.40 -0.87 -6.46
CA GLN A 293 37.52 -0.84 -4.99
C GLN A 293 38.46 -1.94 -4.47
N TYR A 294 38.47 -3.10 -5.11
CA TYR A 294 39.11 -4.29 -4.58
C TYR A 294 40.38 -4.70 -5.31
N VAL A 295 40.54 -4.44 -6.60
CA VAL A 295 41.69 -4.84 -7.39
C VAL A 295 42.73 -3.73 -7.39
N LEU A 296 43.77 -3.87 -6.55
CA LEU A 296 44.76 -2.81 -6.31
C LEU A 296 45.98 -2.85 -7.26
N GLY A 297 46.12 -3.91 -8.07
CA GLY A 297 47.29 -4.06 -8.91
C GLY A 297 47.14 -5.13 -10.00
N ARG A 298 48.29 -5.70 -10.44
CA ARG A 298 48.31 -6.71 -11.52
C ARG A 298 48.99 -8.02 -11.06
N SER A 299 49.12 -8.23 -9.76
CA SER A 299 49.74 -9.45 -9.19
C SER A 299 48.82 -10.67 -9.37
N GLU A 300 49.33 -11.88 -9.15
CA GLU A 300 48.50 -13.08 -9.11
C GLU A 300 47.42 -13.00 -8.03
N CYS A 301 47.70 -12.42 -6.87
CA CYS A 301 46.70 -12.12 -5.86
C CYS A 301 45.60 -11.17 -6.41
N SER A 302 46.00 -10.16 -7.18
CA SER A 302 45.01 -9.21 -7.77
C SER A 302 44.07 -9.90 -8.74
N LYS A 303 44.55 -10.91 -9.50
CA LYS A 303 43.68 -11.72 -10.38
C LYS A 303 42.71 -12.57 -9.55
N LEU A 304 43.18 -13.22 -8.49
CA LEU A 304 42.34 -14.03 -7.59
C LEU A 304 41.26 -13.17 -6.90
N VAL A 305 41.61 -11.95 -6.46
CA VAL A 305 40.65 -10.99 -5.90
C VAL A 305 39.63 -10.56 -6.95
N GLY A 306 40.04 -10.31 -8.21
CA GLY A 306 39.15 -9.98 -9.30
C GLY A 306 38.15 -11.11 -9.57
N GLU A 307 38.63 -12.37 -9.64
CA GLU A 307 37.76 -13.55 -9.81
C GLU A 307 36.77 -13.73 -8.64
N ALA A 308 37.24 -13.46 -7.40
CA ALA A 308 36.38 -13.51 -6.21
C ALA A 308 35.33 -12.38 -6.22
N ALA A 309 35.69 -11.20 -6.73
CA ALA A 309 34.78 -10.07 -6.91
C ALA A 309 33.70 -10.38 -7.97
N ASP A 310 34.09 -11.03 -9.07
CA ASP A 310 33.14 -11.47 -10.11
C ASP A 310 32.16 -12.54 -9.59
N ASP A 311 32.67 -13.50 -8.79
CA ASP A 311 31.80 -14.49 -8.11
C ASP A 311 30.86 -13.82 -7.12
N ALA A 312 31.35 -12.84 -6.32
CA ALA A 312 30.55 -12.06 -5.41
C ALA A 312 29.42 -11.34 -6.13
N PHE A 313 29.73 -10.70 -7.26
CA PHE A 313 28.71 -10.02 -8.06
C PHE A 313 27.68 -11.02 -8.60
N LYS A 314 28.12 -12.04 -9.32
CA LYS A 314 27.23 -12.98 -10.01
C LYS A 314 26.34 -13.77 -9.06
N ARG A 315 26.90 -14.24 -7.94
CA ARG A 315 26.24 -15.20 -7.06
C ARG A 315 25.53 -14.54 -5.87
N LEU A 316 25.99 -13.38 -5.39
CA LEU A 316 25.51 -12.77 -4.16
C LEU A 316 24.87 -11.40 -4.40
N LEU A 317 25.61 -10.44 -4.96
CA LEU A 317 25.17 -9.05 -5.12
C LEU A 317 24.04 -8.91 -6.14
N LYS A 318 24.23 -9.44 -7.36
CA LYS A 318 23.26 -9.32 -8.45
C LYS A 318 21.88 -9.83 -8.04
N PRO A 319 21.70 -11.09 -7.58
CA PRO A 319 20.37 -11.59 -7.21
C PRO A 319 19.74 -10.79 -6.05
N SER A 320 20.55 -10.32 -5.11
CA SER A 320 20.09 -9.53 -3.97
C SER A 320 19.56 -8.17 -4.40
N ILE A 321 20.32 -7.45 -5.24
CA ILE A 321 19.96 -6.10 -5.70
C ILE A 321 18.83 -6.15 -6.74
N GLU A 322 18.82 -7.15 -7.65
CA GLU A 322 17.70 -7.38 -8.56
C GLU A 322 16.38 -7.57 -7.79
N THR A 323 16.41 -8.37 -6.71
CA THR A 323 15.24 -8.57 -5.83
C THR A 323 14.84 -7.28 -5.12
N GLU A 324 15.79 -6.50 -4.61
CA GLU A 324 15.54 -5.20 -3.98
C GLU A 324 14.84 -4.24 -4.94
N PHE A 325 15.32 -4.13 -6.18
CA PHE A 325 14.72 -3.27 -7.20
C PHE A 325 13.38 -3.81 -7.72
N ALA A 326 13.20 -5.11 -7.76
CA ALA A 326 11.93 -5.73 -8.10
C ALA A 326 10.84 -5.41 -7.08
N LEU A 327 11.18 -5.48 -5.77
CA LEU A 327 10.25 -5.14 -4.69
C LEU A 327 9.97 -3.64 -4.63
N SER A 328 11.02 -2.80 -4.67
CA SER A 328 10.84 -1.34 -4.59
C SER A 328 10.09 -0.77 -5.78
N SER A 329 10.35 -1.26 -7.00
CA SER A 329 9.59 -0.82 -8.18
C SER A 329 8.12 -1.24 -8.12
N LYS A 330 7.83 -2.43 -7.58
CA LYS A 330 6.45 -2.88 -7.37
C LYS A 330 5.74 -2.01 -6.34
N GLN A 331 6.39 -1.71 -5.21
CA GLN A 331 5.84 -0.83 -4.19
C GLN A 331 5.52 0.56 -4.73
N ASN A 332 6.45 1.17 -5.46
CA ASN A 332 6.21 2.48 -6.08
C ASN A 332 5.03 2.45 -7.07
N ALA A 333 4.92 1.36 -7.85
CA ALA A 333 3.80 1.20 -8.78
C ALA A 333 2.45 1.00 -8.06
N ASP A 334 2.47 0.32 -6.91
CA ASP A 334 1.28 0.17 -6.07
C ASP A 334 0.86 1.52 -5.50
N ASP A 335 1.79 2.28 -4.92
CA ASP A 335 1.54 3.58 -4.33
C ASP A 335 0.90 4.54 -5.37
N GLU A 336 1.52 4.68 -6.57
CA GLU A 336 0.98 5.50 -7.66
C GLU A 336 -0.41 5.04 -8.14
N ALA A 337 -0.62 3.72 -8.27
CA ALA A 337 -1.91 3.20 -8.70
C ALA A 337 -3.00 3.42 -7.63
N ILE A 338 -2.67 3.26 -6.34
CA ILE A 338 -3.59 3.50 -5.24
C ILE A 338 -4.01 4.98 -5.18
N GLU A 339 -3.10 5.93 -5.44
CA GLU A 339 -3.44 7.36 -5.55
C GLU A 339 -4.47 7.61 -6.65
N VAL A 340 -4.29 7.02 -7.83
CA VAL A 340 -5.26 7.12 -8.94
C VAL A 340 -6.60 6.50 -8.56
N PHE A 341 -6.60 5.33 -7.90
CA PHE A 341 -7.83 4.67 -7.45
C PHE A 341 -8.56 5.49 -6.38
N ALA A 342 -7.82 6.11 -5.46
CA ALA A 342 -8.35 7.03 -4.46
C ALA A 342 -9.06 8.23 -5.11
N GLU A 343 -8.44 8.84 -6.13
CA GLU A 343 -9.04 9.96 -6.85
C GLU A 343 -10.28 9.53 -7.66
N ASN A 344 -10.24 8.37 -8.31
CA ASN A 344 -11.40 7.82 -9.03
C ASN A 344 -12.57 7.57 -8.06
N LEU A 345 -12.30 7.02 -6.86
CA LEU A 345 -13.32 6.85 -5.83
C LEU A 345 -13.88 8.21 -5.38
N ARG A 346 -13.02 9.20 -5.15
CA ARG A 346 -13.41 10.56 -4.76
C ARG A 346 -14.39 11.16 -5.77
N GLN A 347 -14.10 11.03 -7.06
CA GLN A 347 -14.97 11.53 -8.15
C GLN A 347 -16.31 10.81 -8.16
N LEU A 348 -16.36 9.50 -7.92
CA LEU A 348 -17.60 8.74 -7.84
C LEU A 348 -18.45 9.18 -6.64
N LEU A 349 -17.83 9.34 -5.46
CA LEU A 349 -18.52 9.72 -4.22
C LEU A 349 -19.04 11.17 -4.26
N LEU A 350 -18.29 12.08 -4.88
CA LEU A 350 -18.65 13.50 -5.01
C LEU A 350 -19.36 13.84 -6.32
N ALA A 351 -19.80 12.84 -7.10
CA ALA A 351 -20.61 13.08 -8.29
C ALA A 351 -21.88 13.86 -7.90
N ALA A 352 -22.28 14.79 -8.76
CA ALA A 352 -23.41 15.66 -8.49
C ALA A 352 -24.73 14.86 -8.28
N PRO A 353 -25.35 14.95 -7.11
CA PRO A 353 -26.61 14.24 -6.85
C PRO A 353 -27.76 14.87 -7.64
N LEU A 354 -28.62 14.03 -8.19
CA LEU A 354 -29.87 14.51 -8.81
C LEU A 354 -30.82 15.08 -7.76
N GLY A 355 -30.69 14.66 -6.51
CA GLY A 355 -31.53 15.08 -5.40
C GLY A 355 -32.84 14.30 -5.28
N GLN A 356 -33.79 14.87 -4.57
CA GLN A 356 -35.08 14.26 -4.25
C GLN A 356 -36.03 14.28 -5.46
N LYS A 357 -35.82 13.37 -6.42
CA LYS A 357 -36.68 13.14 -7.59
C LYS A 357 -37.14 11.70 -7.65
N ARG A 358 -38.27 11.48 -8.33
CA ARG A 358 -38.77 10.12 -8.60
C ARG A 358 -37.95 9.52 -9.74
N VAL A 359 -37.22 8.46 -9.46
CA VAL A 359 -36.26 7.88 -10.39
C VAL A 359 -36.65 6.45 -10.76
N MET A 360 -36.55 6.14 -12.05
CA MET A 360 -36.60 4.77 -12.55
C MET A 360 -35.15 4.23 -12.61
N GLY A 361 -34.86 3.19 -11.84
CA GLY A 361 -33.59 2.46 -11.92
C GLY A 361 -33.68 1.28 -12.86
N VAL A 362 -32.70 1.13 -13.75
CA VAL A 362 -32.66 0.05 -14.74
C VAL A 362 -31.33 -0.68 -14.62
N ASP A 363 -31.37 -1.97 -14.28
CA ASP A 363 -30.26 -2.90 -14.32
C ASP A 363 -30.34 -3.65 -15.67
N PRO A 364 -29.47 -3.33 -16.65
CA PRO A 364 -29.59 -3.84 -18.01
C PRO A 364 -29.10 -5.29 -18.12
N GLY A 365 -29.73 -6.08 -19.00
CA GLY A 365 -29.31 -7.46 -19.23
C GLY A 365 -29.97 -8.09 -20.45
N PHE A 366 -29.23 -8.91 -21.20
CA PHE A 366 -29.70 -9.61 -22.39
C PHE A 366 -30.59 -10.80 -22.04
N ARG A 367 -30.03 -11.83 -21.42
CA ARG A 367 -30.71 -13.12 -21.19
C ARG A 367 -31.80 -13.05 -20.13
N THR A 368 -31.53 -12.38 -19.04
CA THR A 368 -32.43 -12.29 -17.88
C THR A 368 -33.42 -11.13 -18.01
N GLY A 369 -33.30 -10.32 -19.06
CA GLY A 369 -34.04 -9.06 -19.23
C GLY A 369 -33.49 -7.94 -18.38
N CYS A 370 -33.94 -6.71 -18.66
CA CYS A 370 -33.64 -5.53 -17.86
C CYS A 370 -34.57 -5.47 -16.65
N LYS A 371 -34.00 -5.33 -15.43
CA LYS A 371 -34.77 -5.15 -14.20
C LYS A 371 -35.04 -3.68 -14.02
N VAL A 372 -36.29 -3.32 -13.90
CA VAL A 372 -36.76 -1.94 -13.80
C VAL A 372 -37.41 -1.75 -12.44
N VAL A 373 -37.00 -0.71 -11.73
CA VAL A 373 -37.60 -0.30 -10.45
C VAL A 373 -38.04 1.14 -10.53
N CYS A 374 -39.15 1.45 -9.87
CA CYS A 374 -39.65 2.81 -9.69
C CYS A 374 -39.43 3.23 -8.23
N LEU A 375 -38.74 4.35 -8.04
CA LEU A 375 -38.39 4.90 -6.71
C LEU A 375 -39.13 6.23 -6.50
N ASP A 376 -39.59 6.46 -5.26
CA ASP A 376 -40.08 7.79 -4.86
C ASP A 376 -38.93 8.79 -4.63
N ALA A 377 -39.26 10.01 -4.27
CA ALA A 377 -38.28 11.08 -4.01
C ALA A 377 -37.39 10.82 -2.80
N GLN A 378 -37.69 9.84 -1.98
CA GLN A 378 -36.89 9.38 -0.84
C GLN A 378 -36.05 8.12 -1.15
N GLY A 379 -36.19 7.60 -2.40
CA GLY A 379 -35.52 6.36 -2.81
C GLY A 379 -36.21 5.09 -2.33
N THR A 380 -37.48 5.17 -1.89
CA THR A 380 -38.30 4.02 -1.50
C THR A 380 -38.80 3.28 -2.74
N LEU A 381 -38.75 1.97 -2.73
CA LEU A 381 -39.23 1.13 -3.82
C LEU A 381 -40.77 1.18 -3.91
N LEU A 382 -41.30 1.67 -5.02
CA LEU A 382 -42.74 1.71 -5.31
C LEU A 382 -43.20 0.52 -6.16
N HIS A 383 -42.36 0.08 -7.10
CA HIS A 383 -42.69 -0.99 -8.04
C HIS A 383 -41.46 -1.56 -8.68
N PHE A 384 -41.50 -2.83 -9.06
CA PHE A 384 -40.47 -3.44 -9.90
C PHE A 384 -41.09 -4.31 -10.99
N GLU A 385 -40.41 -4.42 -12.13
CA GLU A 385 -40.81 -5.25 -13.25
C GLU A 385 -39.60 -5.62 -14.12
N ALA A 386 -39.65 -6.77 -14.80
CA ALA A 386 -38.61 -7.15 -15.76
C ALA A 386 -39.13 -6.91 -17.19
N ILE A 387 -38.35 -6.20 -18.00
CA ILE A 387 -38.64 -5.93 -19.42
C ILE A 387 -37.61 -6.64 -20.30
N TYR A 388 -38.00 -6.93 -21.55
CA TYR A 388 -37.16 -7.72 -22.46
C TYR A 388 -37.01 -7.05 -23.84
N PRO A 389 -36.44 -5.84 -23.92
CA PRO A 389 -36.30 -5.13 -25.19
C PRO A 389 -35.26 -5.76 -26.15
N HIS A 390 -34.36 -6.58 -25.63
CA HIS A 390 -33.19 -7.14 -26.34
C HIS A 390 -33.36 -8.62 -26.65
N ALA A 391 -32.49 -9.14 -27.55
CA ALA A 391 -32.39 -10.58 -27.80
C ALA A 391 -32.08 -11.35 -26.49
N PRO A 392 -32.57 -12.59 -26.28
CA PRO A 392 -33.27 -13.43 -27.28
C PRO A 392 -34.80 -13.15 -27.42
N LYS A 393 -35.45 -12.54 -26.43
CA LYS A 393 -36.91 -12.28 -26.50
C LYS A 393 -37.29 -11.17 -27.46
N ASN A 394 -36.51 -10.11 -27.53
CA ASN A 394 -36.65 -8.99 -28.46
C ASN A 394 -38.08 -8.36 -28.49
N ASP A 395 -38.75 -8.26 -27.33
CA ASP A 395 -40.07 -7.64 -27.20
C ASP A 395 -39.95 -6.13 -27.00
N HIS A 396 -39.49 -5.45 -28.05
CA HIS A 396 -39.26 -4.01 -28.01
C HIS A 396 -40.54 -3.20 -27.77
N GLN A 397 -41.66 -3.59 -28.43
CA GLN A 397 -42.93 -2.87 -28.28
C GLN A 397 -43.61 -3.11 -26.94
N GLY A 398 -43.57 -4.33 -26.41
CA GLY A 398 -44.09 -4.64 -25.09
C GLY A 398 -43.29 -3.92 -23.99
N ALA A 399 -41.96 -3.98 -24.05
CA ALA A 399 -41.09 -3.26 -23.14
C ALA A 399 -41.32 -1.73 -23.18
N ALA A 400 -41.52 -1.13 -24.37
CA ALA A 400 -41.81 0.29 -24.50
C ALA A 400 -43.14 0.67 -23.83
N ARG A 401 -44.19 -0.11 -24.03
CA ARG A 401 -45.47 0.12 -23.36
C ARG A 401 -45.40 0.00 -21.85
N GLN A 402 -44.67 -0.98 -21.34
CA GLN A 402 -44.44 -1.16 -19.90
C GLN A 402 -43.71 0.05 -19.30
N VAL A 403 -42.59 0.48 -19.90
CA VAL A 403 -41.81 1.64 -19.43
C VAL A 403 -42.68 2.90 -19.43
N LEU A 404 -43.35 3.22 -20.53
CA LEU A 404 -44.20 4.41 -20.63
C LEU A 404 -45.35 4.38 -19.62
N SER A 405 -45.95 3.21 -19.37
CA SER A 405 -46.98 3.03 -18.35
C SER A 405 -46.45 3.30 -16.94
N MET A 406 -45.27 2.75 -16.60
CA MET A 406 -44.61 2.97 -15.30
C MET A 406 -44.22 4.43 -15.12
N VAL A 407 -43.64 5.07 -16.14
CA VAL A 407 -43.26 6.50 -16.13
C VAL A 407 -44.48 7.36 -15.80
N LYS A 408 -45.61 7.12 -16.46
CA LYS A 408 -46.84 7.86 -16.22
C LYS A 408 -47.48 7.56 -14.86
N LYS A 409 -47.51 6.28 -14.46
CA LYS A 409 -48.17 5.83 -13.22
C LYS A 409 -47.46 6.33 -11.96
N TYR A 410 -46.11 6.36 -11.99
CA TYR A 410 -45.29 6.73 -10.84
C TYR A 410 -44.69 8.13 -10.96
N ASP A 411 -45.12 8.91 -11.99
CA ASP A 411 -44.60 10.26 -12.27
C ASP A 411 -43.08 10.35 -12.27
N ILE A 412 -42.41 9.47 -12.99
CA ILE A 412 -40.95 9.39 -13.06
C ILE A 412 -40.37 10.65 -13.71
N GLU A 413 -39.35 11.22 -13.09
CA GLU A 413 -38.70 12.47 -13.50
C GLU A 413 -37.31 12.23 -14.14
N ALA A 414 -36.69 11.09 -13.88
CA ALA A 414 -35.40 10.71 -14.47
C ALA A 414 -35.23 9.18 -14.51
N ILE A 415 -34.37 8.69 -15.39
CA ILE A 415 -34.06 7.27 -15.54
C ILE A 415 -32.56 7.05 -15.35
N ALA A 416 -32.20 6.16 -14.43
CA ALA A 416 -30.81 5.70 -14.19
C ALA A 416 -30.63 4.33 -14.86
N VAL A 417 -29.63 4.19 -15.74
CA VAL A 417 -29.29 2.94 -16.41
C VAL A 417 -27.88 2.51 -15.95
N GLY A 418 -27.73 1.30 -15.45
CA GLY A 418 -26.42 0.75 -15.11
C GLY A 418 -25.48 0.71 -16.32
N ASN A 419 -24.18 0.88 -16.11
CA ASN A 419 -23.18 0.95 -17.17
C ASN A 419 -22.61 -0.43 -17.60
N GLY A 420 -23.20 -1.53 -17.14
CA GLY A 420 -22.72 -2.88 -17.45
C GLY A 420 -23.20 -3.43 -18.79
N THR A 421 -23.42 -4.76 -18.82
CA THR A 421 -23.81 -5.48 -20.03
C THR A 421 -25.16 -4.97 -20.55
N ALA A 422 -25.26 -4.73 -21.87
CA ALA A 422 -26.46 -4.18 -22.55
C ALA A 422 -26.82 -2.71 -22.21
N SER A 423 -25.93 -1.98 -21.54
CA SER A 423 -26.16 -0.58 -21.15
C SER A 423 -26.42 0.35 -22.35
N ARG A 424 -25.61 0.22 -23.40
CA ARG A 424 -25.73 1.05 -24.62
C ARG A 424 -27.05 0.79 -25.33
N GLU A 425 -27.39 -0.47 -25.54
CA GLU A 425 -28.61 -0.92 -26.20
C GLU A 425 -29.84 -0.47 -25.39
N THR A 426 -29.80 -0.61 -24.06
CA THR A 426 -30.89 -0.17 -23.17
C THR A 426 -31.04 1.35 -23.17
N SER A 427 -29.93 2.10 -23.15
CA SER A 427 -29.98 3.57 -23.23
C SER A 427 -30.53 4.05 -24.58
N THR A 428 -30.15 3.39 -25.69
CA THR A 428 -30.69 3.69 -27.02
C THR A 428 -32.19 3.39 -27.08
N PHE A 429 -32.60 2.19 -26.62
CA PHE A 429 -33.99 1.80 -26.51
C PHE A 429 -34.83 2.86 -25.76
N LEU A 430 -34.39 3.28 -24.57
CA LEU A 430 -35.11 4.27 -23.76
C LEU A 430 -35.22 5.64 -24.44
N LYS A 431 -34.24 6.06 -25.24
CA LYS A 431 -34.30 7.31 -26.01
C LYS A 431 -35.25 7.24 -27.19
N GLU A 432 -35.48 6.06 -27.76
CA GLU A 432 -36.32 5.84 -28.96
C GLU A 432 -37.81 5.63 -28.65
N ILE A 433 -38.18 5.27 -27.42
CA ILE A 433 -39.58 4.92 -27.07
C ILE A 433 -40.53 6.11 -26.91
N GLY A 434 -40.07 7.35 -27.14
CA GLY A 434 -40.91 8.55 -27.07
C GLY A 434 -41.21 9.01 -25.64
N LEU A 435 -40.20 8.96 -24.76
CA LEU A 435 -40.29 9.59 -23.44
C LEU A 435 -40.57 11.08 -23.55
N ASN A 436 -41.23 11.65 -22.54
CA ASN A 436 -41.43 13.09 -22.46
C ASN A 436 -40.04 13.79 -22.45
N SER A 437 -39.90 14.91 -23.16
CA SER A 437 -38.65 15.69 -23.28
C SER A 437 -38.05 16.17 -21.95
N ASN A 438 -38.84 16.13 -20.88
CA ASN A 438 -38.41 16.51 -19.53
C ASN A 438 -37.77 15.34 -18.73
N ILE A 439 -37.73 14.14 -19.30
CA ILE A 439 -37.16 12.95 -18.63
C ILE A 439 -35.80 12.62 -19.24
N ASP A 440 -34.78 12.87 -18.47
CA ASP A 440 -33.41 12.54 -18.87
C ASP A 440 -33.04 11.10 -18.52
N VAL A 441 -32.24 10.46 -19.41
CA VAL A 441 -31.72 9.13 -19.21
C VAL A 441 -30.22 9.24 -18.90
N PHE A 442 -29.84 8.85 -17.69
CA PHE A 442 -28.48 8.90 -17.18
C PHE A 442 -27.87 7.49 -17.15
N VAL A 443 -26.59 7.40 -17.53
CA VAL A 443 -25.80 6.19 -17.33
C VAL A 443 -25.08 6.31 -16.00
N VAL A 444 -25.27 5.33 -15.11
CA VAL A 444 -24.74 5.32 -13.74
C VAL A 444 -23.82 4.12 -13.57
N SER A 445 -22.71 4.28 -12.87
CA SER A 445 -21.84 3.14 -12.53
C SER A 445 -22.60 2.12 -11.68
N GLU A 446 -22.60 0.86 -12.10
CA GLU A 446 -23.16 -0.26 -11.35
C GLU A 446 -22.11 -1.04 -10.54
N ASP A 447 -20.83 -0.59 -10.55
CA ASP A 447 -19.75 -1.24 -9.82
C ASP A 447 -20.09 -1.42 -8.34
N GLY A 448 -19.95 -2.65 -7.84
CA GLY A 448 -20.32 -3.00 -6.48
C GLY A 448 -21.84 -3.10 -6.21
N ALA A 449 -22.74 -2.85 -7.17
CA ALA A 449 -24.18 -3.01 -6.94
C ALA A 449 -24.56 -4.47 -6.64
N SER A 450 -23.89 -5.42 -7.26
CA SER A 450 -24.03 -6.85 -6.95
C SER A 450 -23.57 -7.19 -5.52
N VAL A 451 -22.50 -6.57 -5.04
CA VAL A 451 -22.00 -6.73 -3.66
C VAL A 451 -22.99 -6.16 -2.67
N TYR A 452 -23.50 -4.93 -2.94
CA TYR A 452 -24.56 -4.35 -2.12
C TYR A 452 -25.79 -5.26 -2.07
N SER A 453 -26.29 -5.73 -3.21
CA SER A 453 -27.53 -6.53 -3.27
C SER A 453 -27.46 -7.81 -2.43
N ALA A 454 -26.28 -8.39 -2.24
CA ALA A 454 -26.03 -9.57 -1.41
C ALA A 454 -25.68 -9.22 0.06
N SER A 455 -25.47 -7.95 0.38
CA SER A 455 -25.02 -7.49 1.71
C SER A 455 -26.13 -7.63 2.79
N GLU A 456 -25.71 -7.58 4.05
CA GLU A 456 -26.63 -7.52 5.20
C GLU A 456 -27.47 -6.23 5.15
N ALA A 457 -26.86 -5.09 4.83
CA ALA A 457 -27.53 -3.81 4.67
C ALA A 457 -28.70 -3.87 3.68
N ALA A 458 -28.47 -4.49 2.51
CA ALA A 458 -29.53 -4.62 1.50
C ALA A 458 -30.64 -5.60 1.95
N ARG A 459 -30.31 -6.64 2.72
CA ARG A 459 -31.31 -7.55 3.30
C ARG A 459 -32.15 -6.89 4.38
N GLU A 460 -31.56 -6.02 5.19
CA GLU A 460 -32.29 -5.24 6.20
C GLU A 460 -33.22 -4.21 5.54
N GLU A 461 -32.75 -3.51 4.48
CA GLU A 461 -33.55 -2.50 3.75
C GLU A 461 -34.68 -3.13 2.92
N PHE A 462 -34.46 -4.31 2.34
CA PHE A 462 -35.38 -4.99 1.43
C PHE A 462 -35.47 -6.50 1.73
N PRO A 463 -36.05 -6.88 2.88
CA PRO A 463 -36.07 -8.28 3.31
C PRO A 463 -36.85 -9.21 2.38
N ASN A 464 -37.87 -8.69 1.68
CA ASN A 464 -38.78 -9.45 0.82
C ASN A 464 -38.37 -9.43 -0.66
N GLU A 465 -37.35 -8.63 -1.04
CA GLU A 465 -36.95 -8.47 -2.43
C GLU A 465 -35.73 -9.35 -2.76
N ASP A 466 -35.64 -9.74 -4.00
CA ASP A 466 -34.54 -10.55 -4.49
C ASP A 466 -33.29 -9.67 -4.79
N VAL A 467 -32.14 -10.31 -4.96
CA VAL A 467 -30.86 -9.63 -5.20
C VAL A 467 -30.87 -8.76 -6.46
N THR A 468 -31.62 -9.12 -7.50
CA THR A 468 -31.67 -8.37 -8.76
C THR A 468 -32.46 -7.06 -8.59
N VAL A 469 -33.53 -7.10 -7.80
CA VAL A 469 -34.32 -5.90 -7.45
C VAL A 469 -33.49 -4.94 -6.62
N ARG A 470 -32.79 -5.46 -5.59
CA ARG A 470 -31.91 -4.66 -4.73
C ARG A 470 -30.79 -3.99 -5.54
N GLY A 471 -30.23 -4.67 -6.55
CA GLY A 471 -29.24 -4.12 -7.48
C GLY A 471 -29.80 -2.94 -8.28
N ALA A 472 -30.96 -3.08 -8.88
CA ALA A 472 -31.63 -2.03 -9.64
C ALA A 472 -32.01 -0.82 -8.76
N VAL A 473 -32.45 -1.05 -7.51
CA VAL A 473 -32.67 0.02 -6.51
C VAL A 473 -31.39 0.80 -6.24
N SER A 474 -30.26 0.10 -6.03
CA SER A 474 -28.98 0.76 -5.81
C SER A 474 -28.57 1.64 -6.99
N ILE A 475 -28.76 1.18 -8.25
CA ILE A 475 -28.48 1.98 -9.45
C ILE A 475 -29.32 3.27 -9.46
N GLY A 476 -30.63 3.17 -9.16
CA GLY A 476 -31.49 4.34 -9.07
C GLY A 476 -31.08 5.33 -7.98
N ARG A 477 -30.77 4.82 -6.79
CA ARG A 477 -30.36 5.63 -5.63
C ARG A 477 -28.99 6.30 -5.82
N ARG A 478 -28.07 5.69 -6.56
CA ARG A 478 -26.78 6.32 -6.90
C ARG A 478 -26.96 7.57 -7.76
N LEU A 479 -27.98 7.63 -8.60
CA LEU A 479 -28.30 8.86 -9.32
C LEU A 479 -28.85 9.93 -8.38
N MET A 480 -29.64 9.53 -7.38
CA MET A 480 -30.25 10.46 -6.42
C MET A 480 -29.21 11.04 -5.46
N ASP A 481 -28.40 10.18 -4.85
CA ASP A 481 -27.33 10.54 -3.89
C ASP A 481 -26.20 9.48 -3.95
N PRO A 482 -25.16 9.72 -4.76
CA PRO A 482 -24.05 8.77 -4.91
C PRO A 482 -23.36 8.45 -3.60
N LEU A 483 -23.08 9.48 -2.78
CA LEU A 483 -22.35 9.32 -1.51
C LEU A 483 -23.15 8.46 -0.54
N ALA A 484 -24.41 8.76 -0.31
CA ALA A 484 -25.25 8.05 0.64
C ALA A 484 -25.43 6.56 0.26
N GLU A 485 -25.40 6.23 -1.02
CA GLU A 485 -25.56 4.85 -1.48
C GLU A 485 -24.23 4.09 -1.50
N LEU A 486 -23.15 4.70 -2.03
CA LEU A 486 -21.85 4.03 -2.18
C LEU A 486 -21.17 3.71 -0.83
N VAL A 487 -21.40 4.50 0.20
CA VAL A 487 -20.85 4.22 1.55
C VAL A 487 -21.42 2.96 2.22
N LYS A 488 -22.46 2.35 1.66
CA LYS A 488 -23.06 1.10 2.17
C LYS A 488 -22.25 -0.15 1.82
N ILE A 489 -21.30 -0.04 0.90
CA ILE A 489 -20.44 -1.13 0.43
C ILE A 489 -18.99 -0.88 0.80
N ASP A 490 -18.23 -1.96 0.93
CA ASP A 490 -16.78 -1.87 1.11
C ASP A 490 -16.18 -1.11 -0.09
N PRO A 491 -15.42 -0.02 0.13
CA PRO A 491 -14.83 0.76 -0.96
C PRO A 491 -14.00 -0.07 -1.94
N LYS A 492 -13.38 -1.16 -1.50
CA LYS A 492 -12.65 -2.10 -2.37
C LYS A 492 -13.55 -2.86 -3.34
N SER A 493 -14.84 -2.90 -3.11
CA SER A 493 -15.83 -3.54 -4.00
C SER A 493 -16.34 -2.59 -5.08
N ILE A 494 -15.96 -1.30 -5.02
CA ILE A 494 -16.24 -0.32 -6.06
C ILE A 494 -15.14 -0.42 -7.11
N GLY A 495 -15.49 -0.54 -8.39
CA GLY A 495 -14.54 -0.57 -9.49
C GLY A 495 -13.90 0.80 -9.70
N VAL A 496 -12.68 0.96 -9.21
CA VAL A 496 -11.92 2.22 -9.29
C VAL A 496 -10.71 2.15 -10.22
N GLY A 497 -10.36 0.94 -10.71
CA GLY A 497 -9.28 0.78 -11.67
C GLY A 497 -8.97 -0.65 -12.05
N GLN A 498 -8.37 -0.81 -13.24
CA GLN A 498 -8.12 -2.12 -13.86
C GLN A 498 -7.20 -3.03 -13.04
N TYR A 499 -6.22 -2.46 -12.33
CA TYR A 499 -5.23 -3.20 -11.53
C TYR A 499 -5.50 -3.16 -10.02
N GLN A 500 -6.72 -2.84 -9.63
CA GLN A 500 -7.14 -2.71 -8.23
C GLN A 500 -6.83 -3.97 -7.39
N HIS A 501 -6.91 -5.16 -7.99
CA HIS A 501 -6.64 -6.44 -7.31
C HIS A 501 -5.17 -6.88 -7.35
N ASP A 502 -4.29 -6.12 -8.02
CA ASP A 502 -2.87 -6.42 -8.16
C ASP A 502 -1.96 -5.59 -7.26
N VAL A 503 -2.48 -4.53 -6.68
CA VAL A 503 -1.77 -3.68 -5.70
C VAL A 503 -1.87 -4.27 -4.29
N ASP A 504 -1.10 -3.73 -3.34
CA ASP A 504 -1.22 -4.10 -1.93
C ASP A 504 -2.63 -3.81 -1.41
N GLN A 505 -3.32 -4.88 -0.97
CA GLN A 505 -4.73 -4.81 -0.58
C GLN A 505 -4.96 -4.13 0.77
N ASN A 506 -3.96 -4.05 1.62
CA ASN A 506 -4.05 -3.37 2.92
C ASN A 506 -3.88 -1.87 2.73
N GLU A 507 -2.87 -1.46 1.95
CA GLU A 507 -2.65 -0.06 1.62
C GLU A 507 -3.82 0.50 0.78
N LEU A 508 -4.31 -0.26 -0.19
CA LEU A 508 -5.51 0.09 -0.95
C LEU A 508 -6.69 0.36 -0.01
N LYS A 509 -6.97 -0.56 0.92
CA LYS A 509 -8.09 -0.41 1.85
C LYS A 509 -7.95 0.85 2.69
N LYS A 510 -6.78 1.09 3.29
CA LYS A 510 -6.52 2.30 4.08
C LYS A 510 -6.77 3.57 3.28
N SER A 511 -6.24 3.64 2.06
CA SER A 511 -6.38 4.80 1.19
C SER A 511 -7.84 5.06 0.81
N LEU A 512 -8.58 4.01 0.39
CA LEU A 512 -9.98 4.15 0.02
C LEU A 512 -10.87 4.51 1.22
N ASP A 513 -10.64 3.92 2.41
CA ASP A 513 -11.36 4.27 3.64
C ASP A 513 -11.15 5.75 4.02
N MET A 514 -9.91 6.27 3.90
CA MET A 514 -9.62 7.69 4.12
C MET A 514 -10.37 8.59 3.12
N VAL A 515 -10.46 8.20 1.86
CA VAL A 515 -11.22 8.97 0.85
C VAL A 515 -12.69 9.03 1.22
N VAL A 516 -13.31 7.92 1.62
CA VAL A 516 -14.72 7.91 2.04
C VAL A 516 -14.92 8.83 3.24
N GLU A 517 -14.09 8.72 4.27
CA GLU A 517 -14.16 9.59 5.45
C GLU A 517 -14.02 11.07 5.07
N SER A 518 -13.04 11.40 4.22
CA SER A 518 -12.83 12.76 3.71
C SER A 518 -14.04 13.30 2.97
N CYS A 519 -14.62 12.53 2.04
CA CYS A 519 -15.79 12.92 1.27
C CYS A 519 -17.01 13.17 2.17
N VAL A 520 -17.31 12.25 3.10
CA VAL A 520 -18.42 12.36 4.04
C VAL A 520 -18.28 13.61 4.92
N ASN A 521 -17.07 13.85 5.45
CA ASN A 521 -16.84 15.03 6.28
C ASN A 521 -16.79 16.34 5.49
N THR A 522 -16.49 16.28 4.18
CA THR A 522 -16.53 17.44 3.28
C THR A 522 -17.94 17.86 2.93
N VAL A 523 -18.78 16.93 2.54
CA VAL A 523 -20.19 17.20 2.19
C VAL A 523 -21.01 17.52 3.43
N GLY A 524 -20.70 16.86 4.56
CA GLY A 524 -21.50 16.90 5.77
C GLY A 524 -22.69 15.95 5.70
N VAL A 525 -23.30 15.70 6.87
CA VAL A 525 -24.35 14.69 7.02
C VAL A 525 -25.54 15.24 7.75
N ASN A 526 -26.75 14.98 7.23
CA ASN A 526 -27.99 15.30 7.90
C ASN A 526 -28.34 14.20 8.91
N LEU A 527 -28.34 14.50 10.20
CA LEU A 527 -28.62 13.57 11.30
C LEU A 527 -29.99 12.87 11.17
N ASN A 528 -30.96 13.54 10.57
CA ASN A 528 -32.32 13.05 10.51
C ASN A 528 -32.58 12.10 9.31
N THR A 529 -31.73 12.14 8.30
CA THR A 529 -31.90 11.33 7.09
C THR A 529 -30.78 10.33 6.85
N ALA A 530 -29.60 10.56 7.44
CA ALA A 530 -28.42 9.74 7.21
C ALA A 530 -28.62 8.28 7.66
N SER A 531 -28.12 7.34 6.86
CA SER A 531 -28.04 5.93 7.22
C SER A 531 -27.00 5.69 8.33
N ARG A 532 -27.09 4.57 9.02
CA ARG A 532 -26.07 4.10 9.97
C ARG A 532 -24.69 4.07 9.32
N HIS A 533 -24.62 3.58 8.08
CA HIS A 533 -23.37 3.46 7.33
C HIS A 533 -22.73 4.82 7.05
N LEU A 534 -23.51 5.81 6.65
CA LEU A 534 -23.01 7.16 6.41
C LEU A 534 -22.51 7.83 7.70
N LEU A 535 -23.24 7.64 8.81
CA LEU A 535 -22.87 8.18 10.11
C LEU A 535 -21.54 7.63 10.66
N MET A 536 -21.20 6.38 10.34
CA MET A 536 -19.94 5.75 10.79
C MET A 536 -18.68 6.45 10.25
N TYR A 537 -18.77 7.13 9.11
CA TYR A 537 -17.67 7.88 8.52
C TYR A 537 -17.60 9.34 8.99
N VAL A 538 -18.51 9.78 9.84
CA VAL A 538 -18.43 11.12 10.44
C VAL A 538 -17.38 11.11 11.53
N SER A 539 -16.40 12.00 11.42
CA SER A 539 -15.31 12.11 12.40
C SER A 539 -15.84 12.27 13.83
N GLY A 540 -15.38 11.39 14.72
CA GLY A 540 -15.80 11.35 16.13
C GLY A 540 -17.01 10.44 16.41
N LEU A 541 -17.62 9.84 15.39
CA LEU A 541 -18.63 8.79 15.56
C LEU A 541 -18.00 7.41 15.33
N ASN A 542 -18.57 6.39 15.97
CA ASN A 542 -18.24 4.99 15.74
C ASN A 542 -19.51 4.19 15.41
N ALA A 543 -19.36 2.91 15.09
CA ALA A 543 -20.48 2.04 14.72
C ALA A 543 -21.60 1.99 15.78
N THR A 544 -21.23 1.98 17.08
CA THR A 544 -22.18 1.97 18.19
C THR A 544 -22.93 3.29 18.29
N THR A 545 -22.20 4.42 18.23
CA THR A 545 -22.81 5.74 18.28
C THR A 545 -23.71 6.00 17.08
N ALA A 546 -23.28 5.59 15.88
CA ALA A 546 -24.08 5.69 14.66
C ALA A 546 -25.40 4.89 14.77
N LYS A 547 -25.35 3.68 15.32
CA LYS A 547 -26.53 2.85 15.59
C LYS A 547 -27.46 3.52 16.60
N ASN A 548 -26.91 4.01 17.73
CA ASN A 548 -27.68 4.69 18.76
C ASN A 548 -28.38 5.94 18.22
N ILE A 549 -27.74 6.72 17.35
CA ILE A 549 -28.34 7.90 16.69
C ILE A 549 -29.58 7.48 15.88
N VAL A 550 -29.47 6.42 15.09
CA VAL A 550 -30.60 5.92 14.28
C VAL A 550 -31.74 5.44 15.18
N GLU A 551 -31.44 4.59 16.18
CA GLU A 551 -32.45 4.09 17.13
C GLU A 551 -33.11 5.23 17.93
N TYR A 552 -32.33 6.24 18.34
CA TYR A 552 -32.88 7.39 19.08
C TYR A 552 -33.91 8.18 18.25
N ARG A 553 -33.60 8.46 16.97
CA ARG A 553 -34.53 9.20 16.09
C ARG A 553 -35.78 8.39 15.74
N GLU A 554 -35.66 7.06 15.64
CA GLU A 554 -36.83 6.18 15.43
C GLU A 554 -37.78 6.18 16.64
N LYS A 555 -37.23 6.23 17.84
CA LYS A 555 -38.01 6.21 19.09
C LYS A 555 -38.54 7.58 19.50
N ASN A 556 -37.76 8.66 19.28
CA ASN A 556 -38.03 10.00 19.84
C ASN A 556 -38.38 11.03 18.75
N GLY A 557 -38.35 10.67 17.47
CA GLY A 557 -38.52 11.59 16.35
C GLY A 557 -37.23 12.33 15.97
N ALA A 558 -37.36 13.27 15.04
CA ALA A 558 -36.24 13.99 14.48
C ALA A 558 -35.50 14.86 15.52
N PHE A 559 -34.18 14.90 15.42
CA PHE A 559 -33.33 15.82 16.20
C PHE A 559 -33.64 17.27 15.82
N LYS A 560 -33.91 18.12 16.81
CA LYS A 560 -34.17 19.54 16.64
C LYS A 560 -32.88 20.38 16.63
N SER A 561 -31.81 19.86 17.25
CA SER A 561 -30.51 20.52 17.31
C SER A 561 -29.36 19.53 17.54
N ARG A 562 -28.14 19.95 17.21
CA ARG A 562 -26.90 19.21 17.52
C ARG A 562 -26.73 18.89 19.01
N ALA A 563 -27.24 19.75 19.90
CA ALA A 563 -27.13 19.56 21.33
C ALA A 563 -27.83 18.29 21.83
N GLU A 564 -28.82 17.82 21.09
CA GLU A 564 -29.56 16.60 21.43
C GLU A 564 -28.75 15.31 21.23
N LEU A 565 -27.66 15.34 20.47
CA LEU A 565 -26.72 14.21 20.37
C LEU A 565 -26.11 13.84 21.73
N LYS A 566 -26.07 14.76 22.69
CA LYS A 566 -25.60 14.44 24.06
C LYS A 566 -26.57 13.53 24.83
N LYS A 567 -27.76 13.26 24.29
CA LYS A 567 -28.76 12.36 24.89
C LYS A 567 -28.68 10.93 24.34
N VAL A 568 -27.83 10.72 23.31
CA VAL A 568 -27.56 9.45 22.66
C VAL A 568 -26.31 8.81 23.27
#